data_54ba4ccae04061e38bd6b4fe40ceca35
#
_entry.id   54ba4ccae04061e38bd6b4fe40ceca35
#
_cell.length_a   1.000
_cell.length_b   1.000
_cell.length_c   1.000
_cell.angle_alpha   90.00
_cell.angle_beta   90.00
_cell.angle_gamma   90.00
#
_symmetry.space_group_name_H-M   'P 1'
#
loop_
_entity.id
_entity.type
_entity.pdbx_description
1 polymer ?
#
loop_
_entity_poly.entity_id
_entity_poly.type
_entity_poly.pdbx_seq_one_letter_code
_entity_poly.pdbx_strand_id
1 'polypeptide(L)'
;MMKKKPLYIGKLALTALQVLLIGGFTSCHSSNDYNWWDEEDSDNKEEAITVTITENDSTPTPLSTGSQLGYFALSDDGTSSENNTPITVGAEGQVSFPSTAEGKYVIYSPYQEEWENALTTPPLFKVKPDQSTEANYSASNLMVGFIDISPSTRADNNQSMSMKQMMGKLYIRIIDETGAIDFKNEGTLKLLSMKDAVTLNLSEQKVSTVEDSEENITMFAYERTDRRLTAVAIIAPQTRSTESPFIVLNVNGRQYVYRQSFTLDSGQSYAYIFRLTKNGLLLDGTYITNWESGGKDTTLPI
;
A
#
# COMPACT_ATOMS: atom_id res chain seq x y z
N MET A 1 13.11 -60.76 -11.78
CA MET A 1 14.51 -60.41 -11.46
C MET A 1 14.52 -59.00 -10.95
N MET A 2 14.36 -58.78 -9.64
CA MET A 2 15.42 -58.44 -8.68
C MET A 2 16.28 -57.25 -9.16
N LYS A 3 16.33 -56.09 -8.50
CA LYS A 3 16.83 -55.87 -7.14
C LYS A 3 16.36 -54.51 -6.58
N LYS A 4 16.11 -54.54 -5.29
CA LYS A 4 15.81 -53.53 -4.31
C LYS A 4 17.02 -52.68 -3.87
N LYS A 5 16.71 -51.38 -3.44
CA LYS A 5 17.14 -50.70 -2.19
C LYS A 5 18.48 -49.92 -2.19
N PRO A 6 18.72 -49.02 -1.22
CA PRO A 6 17.87 -48.40 -0.19
C PRO A 6 18.05 -46.87 0.05
N LEU A 7 17.10 -46.32 0.74
CA LEU A 7 16.99 -45.28 1.75
C LEU A 7 18.27 -44.85 2.49
N TYR A 8 18.53 -43.55 2.63
CA TYR A 8 19.33 -43.01 3.72
C TYR A 8 18.65 -41.79 4.36
N ILE A 9 18.29 -42.01 5.59
CA ILE A 9 17.83 -40.99 6.55
C ILE A 9 19.08 -40.53 7.32
N GLY A 10 19.33 -39.25 7.35
CA GLY A 10 20.36 -38.61 8.18
C GLY A 10 19.74 -37.58 9.10
N LYS A 11 19.38 -38.03 10.30
CA LYS A 11 19.18 -37.15 11.46
C LYS A 11 20.54 -36.66 11.94
N LEU A 12 20.69 -35.37 12.20
CA LEU A 12 21.72 -34.90 13.11
C LEU A 12 21.11 -34.00 14.17
N ALA A 13 21.44 -34.41 15.38
CA ALA A 13 20.89 -33.90 16.61
C ALA A 13 21.59 -32.63 17.09
N LEU A 14 20.80 -31.91 17.82
CA LEU A 14 21.09 -30.78 18.68
C LEU A 14 22.03 -31.21 19.84
N THR A 15 23.05 -30.42 20.10
CA THR A 15 23.73 -30.45 21.41
C THR A 15 23.84 -29.02 21.97
N ALA A 16 23.06 -28.80 23.00
CA ALA A 16 23.19 -27.68 23.92
C ALA A 16 24.39 -27.94 24.83
N LEU A 17 25.26 -26.95 25.01
CA LEU A 17 26.29 -26.94 26.04
C LEU A 17 26.04 -25.77 26.99
N GLN A 18 25.45 -26.08 28.13
CA GLN A 18 25.44 -25.22 29.33
C GLN A 18 26.80 -25.35 30.03
N VAL A 19 27.49 -24.24 30.25
CA VAL A 19 28.59 -24.16 31.19
C VAL A 19 28.20 -23.22 32.32
N LEU A 20 27.93 -23.83 33.46
CA LEU A 20 27.79 -23.17 34.77
C LEU A 20 29.19 -23.07 35.39
N LEU A 21 29.65 -21.86 35.69
CA LEU A 21 30.82 -21.67 36.55
C LEU A 21 30.47 -20.74 37.70
N ILE A 22 30.27 -21.36 38.85
CA ILE A 22 30.22 -20.72 40.15
C ILE A 22 31.66 -20.55 40.63
N GLY A 23 32.04 -19.35 40.98
CA GLY A 23 33.32 -19.06 41.61
C GLY A 23 33.20 -17.82 42.48
N GLY A 24 32.88 -18.00 43.75
CA GLY A 24 32.88 -16.95 44.72
C GLY A 24 34.31 -16.65 45.18
N PHE A 25 34.62 -15.36 45.33
CA PHE A 25 35.64 -14.89 46.22
C PHE A 25 35.14 -13.67 46.99
N THR A 26 34.95 -13.86 48.27
CA THR A 26 34.81 -12.81 49.27
C THR A 26 36.19 -12.17 49.48
N SER A 27 36.29 -10.88 49.31
CA SER A 27 37.35 -10.07 49.90
C SER A 27 36.80 -8.74 50.36
N CYS A 28 36.71 -8.58 51.67
CA CYS A 28 36.50 -7.29 52.29
C CYS A 28 37.78 -6.47 52.14
N HIS A 29 37.68 -5.28 51.58
CA HIS A 29 38.65 -4.22 51.86
C HIS A 29 37.92 -2.88 51.94
N SER A 30 37.95 -2.28 53.12
CA SER A 30 37.46 -0.95 53.41
C SER A 30 38.53 0.07 52.98
N SER A 31 38.19 0.96 52.12
CA SER A 31 38.81 2.29 52.05
C SER A 31 37.81 3.28 51.49
N ASN A 32 37.51 4.30 52.30
CA ASN A 32 36.76 5.45 51.91
C ASN A 32 37.55 6.25 50.86
N ASP A 33 37.07 6.22 49.62
CA ASP A 33 37.33 7.25 48.65
C ASP A 33 36.00 7.72 48.07
N TYR A 34 35.57 8.89 48.52
CA TYR A 34 34.47 9.62 47.92
C TYR A 34 34.96 10.11 46.54
N ASN A 35 34.71 9.32 45.50
CA ASN A 35 34.74 9.82 44.13
C ASN A 35 33.41 10.50 43.83
N TRP A 36 33.45 11.83 43.86
CA TRP A 36 32.35 12.74 43.49
C TRP A 36 32.22 12.95 41.97
N TRP A 37 32.61 11.99 41.14
CA TRP A 37 32.58 12.08 39.68
C TRP A 37 32.07 10.79 39.04
N ASP A 38 31.07 10.12 39.63
CA ASP A 38 30.18 9.34 38.85
C ASP A 38 29.22 10.34 38.14
N GLU A 39 29.71 10.89 37.01
CA GLU A 39 28.82 11.34 35.98
C GLU A 39 27.96 10.11 35.64
N GLU A 40 26.73 10.10 36.16
CA GLU A 40 25.66 9.35 35.52
C GLU A 40 25.65 9.87 34.09
N ASP A 41 26.34 9.13 33.19
CA ASP A 41 26.05 9.13 31.79
C ASP A 41 24.60 8.65 31.70
N SER A 42 23.68 9.57 31.98
CA SER A 42 22.32 9.44 31.55
C SER A 42 22.43 9.36 30.04
N ASP A 43 22.51 8.13 29.55
CA ASP A 43 22.23 7.75 28.15
C ASP A 43 20.83 8.32 27.86
N ASN A 44 20.80 9.62 27.64
CA ASN A 44 19.63 10.35 27.16
C ASN A 44 19.50 9.96 25.69
N LYS A 45 19.15 8.66 25.49
CA LYS A 45 18.69 8.20 24.19
C LYS A 45 17.42 8.97 23.95
N GLU A 46 17.60 10.08 23.23
CA GLU A 46 16.47 10.81 22.70
C GLU A 46 15.57 9.80 21.97
N GLU A 47 14.42 9.50 22.55
CA GLU A 47 13.50 8.52 22.00
C GLU A 47 13.00 9.02 20.65
N ALA A 48 13.05 8.16 19.64
CA ALA A 48 12.51 8.45 18.33
C ALA A 48 11.01 8.75 18.42
N ILE A 49 10.53 9.70 17.63
CA ILE A 49 9.11 10.04 17.55
C ILE A 49 8.41 8.96 16.71
N THR A 50 7.44 8.28 17.30
CA THR A 50 6.66 7.26 16.62
C THR A 50 5.38 7.87 16.07
N VAL A 51 5.11 7.64 14.78
CA VAL A 51 3.88 8.07 14.10
C VAL A 51 3.18 6.85 13.54
N THR A 52 1.93 6.63 13.94
CA THR A 52 1.08 5.61 13.33
C THR A 52 0.43 6.18 12.08
N ILE A 53 0.72 5.58 10.94
CA ILE A 53 0.16 5.99 9.65
C ILE A 53 -0.96 5.04 9.24
N THR A 54 -2.11 5.63 8.95
CA THR A 54 -3.29 4.89 8.49
C THR A 54 -3.70 5.35 7.09
N GLU A 55 -4.37 4.46 6.39
CA GLU A 55 -5.09 4.84 5.18
C GLU A 55 -6.46 5.35 5.60
N ASN A 56 -6.90 6.48 5.05
CA ASN A 56 -8.24 7.04 5.21
C ASN A 56 -8.67 7.41 6.66
N ASP A 57 -9.44 8.49 6.78
CA ASP A 57 -9.93 9.03 8.05
C ASP A 57 -11.18 8.32 8.59
N SER A 58 -12.02 7.75 7.71
CA SER A 58 -13.32 7.18 8.10
C SER A 58 -13.22 5.78 8.68
N THR A 59 -12.29 4.97 8.19
CA THR A 59 -11.96 3.63 8.70
C THR A 59 -10.45 3.46 8.75
N PRO A 60 -9.78 4.00 9.79
CA PRO A 60 -8.33 3.95 9.86
C PRO A 60 -7.79 2.52 9.82
N THR A 61 -7.02 2.20 8.79
CA THR A 61 -6.34 0.90 8.65
C THR A 61 -4.83 1.16 8.62
N PRO A 62 -4.05 0.55 9.51
CA PRO A 62 -2.60 0.71 9.51
C PRO A 62 -1.99 0.30 8.17
N LEU A 63 -1.00 1.07 7.70
CA LEU A 63 -0.23 0.69 6.52
C LEU A 63 0.50 -0.63 6.74
N SER A 64 0.68 -1.38 5.66
CA SER A 64 1.36 -2.68 5.73
C SER A 64 2.82 -2.55 6.12
N THR A 65 3.25 -3.37 7.08
CA THR A 65 4.65 -3.48 7.51
C THR A 65 5.57 -3.75 6.32
N GLY A 66 6.69 -3.03 6.25
CA GLY A 66 7.66 -3.12 5.17
C GLY A 66 7.38 -2.19 3.99
N SER A 67 6.24 -1.50 3.96
CA SER A 67 5.95 -0.47 2.94
C SER A 67 7.00 0.63 2.99
N GLN A 68 7.43 1.11 1.82
CA GLN A 68 8.36 2.23 1.68
C GLN A 68 7.57 3.50 1.38
N LEU A 69 7.72 4.51 2.22
CA LEU A 69 7.14 5.83 2.06
C LEU A 69 8.25 6.85 1.76
N GLY A 70 7.90 7.94 1.12
CA GLY A 70 8.76 9.11 1.01
C GLY A 70 8.24 10.25 1.86
N TYR A 71 9.12 11.08 2.39
CA TYR A 71 8.71 12.31 3.05
C TYR A 71 9.61 13.49 2.72
N PHE A 72 9.03 14.69 2.83
CA PHE A 72 9.71 15.97 2.75
C PHE A 72 9.42 16.79 3.99
N ALA A 73 10.42 17.46 4.52
CA ALA A 73 10.20 18.53 5.49
C ALA A 73 9.69 19.78 4.74
N LEU A 74 8.71 20.44 5.30
CA LEU A 74 8.14 21.67 4.76
C LEU A 74 8.70 22.86 5.57
N SER A 75 9.21 23.87 4.87
CA SER A 75 9.48 25.17 5.45
C SER A 75 8.17 25.91 5.76
N ASP A 76 8.23 26.98 6.56
CA ASP A 76 7.06 27.77 6.97
C ASP A 76 6.30 28.37 5.78
N ASP A 77 6.95 28.60 4.66
CA ASP A 77 6.35 29.08 3.40
C ASP A 77 5.77 27.95 2.53
N GLY A 78 5.83 26.69 3.02
CA GLY A 78 5.33 25.49 2.32
C GLY A 78 6.22 24.98 1.20
N THR A 79 7.45 25.55 1.05
CA THR A 79 8.46 25.02 0.15
C THR A 79 9.35 24.02 0.90
N SER A 80 9.95 23.08 0.19
CA SER A 80 10.84 22.10 0.81
C SER A 80 12.19 22.70 1.08
N SER A 81 12.73 22.41 2.26
CA SER A 81 14.13 22.64 2.57
C SER A 81 14.99 21.38 2.45
N GLU A 82 14.41 20.20 2.26
CA GLU A 82 15.13 18.94 2.35
C GLU A 82 14.80 17.95 1.23
N ASN A 83 15.69 16.97 1.10
CA ASN A 83 15.63 15.91 0.10
C ASN A 83 14.46 14.93 0.35
N ASN A 84 14.04 14.29 -0.71
CA ASN A 84 13.14 13.15 -0.67
C ASN A 84 13.74 12.02 0.19
N THR A 85 13.19 11.78 1.37
CA THR A 85 13.74 10.83 2.32
C THR A 85 12.86 9.59 2.43
N PRO A 86 13.42 8.37 2.21
CA PRO A 86 12.65 7.15 2.41
C PRO A 86 12.47 6.82 3.89
N ILE A 87 11.29 6.29 4.25
CA ILE A 87 11.01 5.74 5.57
C ILE A 87 10.23 4.44 5.44
N THR A 88 10.57 3.44 6.27
CA THR A 88 9.95 2.13 6.22
C THR A 88 8.88 2.00 7.31
N VAL A 89 7.72 1.49 6.92
CA VAL A 89 6.62 1.20 7.84
C VAL A 89 6.96 -0.04 8.69
N GLY A 90 6.93 0.12 9.99
CA GLY A 90 7.07 -0.94 10.99
C GLY A 90 5.75 -1.64 11.30
N ALA A 91 5.71 -2.31 12.45
CA ALA A 91 4.50 -2.98 12.94
C ALA A 91 3.36 -1.95 13.14
N GLU A 92 2.13 -2.38 12.93
CA GLU A 92 0.92 -1.57 13.17
C GLU A 92 0.88 -0.21 12.45
N GLY A 93 1.56 -0.11 11.30
CA GLY A 93 1.61 1.15 10.53
C GLY A 93 2.55 2.20 11.09
N GLN A 94 3.41 1.86 12.04
CA GLN A 94 4.30 2.79 12.72
C GLN A 94 5.51 3.16 11.86
N VAL A 95 5.87 4.43 11.88
CA VAL A 95 7.14 4.95 11.35
C VAL A 95 7.86 5.72 12.46
N SER A 96 9.20 5.74 12.40
CA SER A 96 10.02 6.42 13.41
C SER A 96 10.76 7.60 12.77
N PHE A 97 10.51 8.79 13.29
CA PHE A 97 11.26 9.99 12.96
C PHE A 97 12.40 10.22 13.97
N PRO A 98 13.49 10.92 13.58
CA PRO A 98 14.51 11.32 14.53
C PRO A 98 13.90 12.09 15.71
N SER A 99 14.46 11.93 16.90
CA SER A 99 14.02 12.64 18.11
C SER A 99 14.08 14.16 17.97
N THR A 100 14.98 14.65 17.11
CA THR A 100 15.14 16.08 16.78
C THR A 100 14.17 16.56 15.70
N ALA A 101 13.33 15.67 15.13
CA ALA A 101 12.36 16.08 14.12
C ALA A 101 11.38 17.11 14.69
N GLU A 102 11.22 18.22 14.02
CA GLU A 102 10.29 19.30 14.36
C GLU A 102 9.85 19.99 13.08
N GLY A 103 8.57 20.40 13.03
CA GLY A 103 7.98 21.07 11.89
C GLY A 103 6.96 20.24 11.14
N LYS A 104 6.62 20.71 9.96
CA LYS A 104 5.62 20.08 9.09
C LYS A 104 6.29 19.15 8.08
N TYR A 105 5.67 18.00 7.89
CA TYR A 105 6.12 17.01 6.91
C TYR A 105 4.97 16.63 6.00
N VAL A 106 5.26 16.47 4.72
CA VAL A 106 4.40 15.76 3.77
C VAL A 106 4.97 14.36 3.57
N ILE A 107 4.10 13.36 3.68
CA ILE A 107 4.43 11.95 3.52
C ILE A 107 3.63 11.39 2.36
N TYR A 108 4.24 10.56 1.52
CA TYR A 108 3.58 9.96 0.38
C TYR A 108 3.95 8.47 0.23
N SER A 109 3.08 7.72 -0.40
CA SER A 109 3.22 6.29 -0.70
C SER A 109 2.77 6.02 -2.13
N PRO A 110 3.45 5.13 -2.87
CA PRO A 110 4.72 4.46 -2.59
C PRO A 110 5.93 5.39 -2.80
N TYR A 111 7.05 5.11 -2.13
CA TYR A 111 8.30 5.85 -2.32
C TYR A 111 8.75 5.85 -3.78
N GLN A 112 9.19 7.02 -4.28
CA GLN A 112 9.75 7.22 -5.62
C GLN A 112 11.11 7.91 -5.47
N GLU A 113 12.18 7.23 -5.80
CA GLU A 113 13.55 7.73 -5.62
C GLU A 113 13.82 9.00 -6.45
N GLU A 114 13.20 9.10 -7.63
CA GLU A 114 13.38 10.21 -8.57
C GLU A 114 12.66 11.51 -8.20
N TRP A 115 11.92 11.55 -7.10
CA TRP A 115 11.12 12.72 -6.71
C TRP A 115 11.86 13.76 -5.87
N GLU A 116 13.11 14.03 -6.18
CA GLU A 116 13.97 14.96 -5.40
C GLU A 116 13.41 16.39 -5.29
N ASN A 117 12.70 16.89 -6.31
CA ASN A 117 12.14 18.24 -6.35
C ASN A 117 10.61 18.27 -6.37
N ALA A 118 9.96 17.27 -5.82
CA ALA A 118 8.53 17.04 -5.95
C ALA A 118 7.64 18.14 -5.34
N LEU A 119 8.17 18.98 -4.46
CA LEU A 119 7.40 20.11 -3.90
C LEU A 119 7.42 21.35 -4.79
N THR A 120 8.43 21.53 -5.61
CA THR A 120 8.55 22.67 -6.52
C THR A 120 8.15 22.34 -7.95
N THR A 121 8.33 21.08 -8.35
CA THR A 121 7.98 20.56 -9.66
C THR A 121 7.05 19.37 -9.48
N PRO A 122 5.75 19.48 -9.85
CA PRO A 122 4.81 18.39 -9.73
C PRO A 122 5.33 17.10 -10.38
N PRO A 123 5.63 16.04 -9.61
CA PRO A 123 6.18 14.83 -10.15
C PRO A 123 5.13 14.03 -10.91
N LEU A 124 5.59 13.22 -11.86
CA LEU A 124 4.78 12.26 -12.59
C LEU A 124 4.69 10.95 -11.79
N PHE A 125 3.47 10.46 -11.61
CA PHE A 125 3.21 9.11 -11.11
C PHE A 125 2.48 8.29 -12.15
N LYS A 126 2.95 7.06 -12.39
CA LYS A 126 2.30 6.11 -13.30
C LYS A 126 1.87 4.85 -12.54
N VAL A 127 0.61 4.44 -12.73
CA VAL A 127 0.17 3.12 -12.27
C VAL A 127 0.82 2.00 -13.09
N LYS A 128 0.96 0.83 -12.52
CA LYS A 128 1.46 -0.35 -13.24
C LYS A 128 0.39 -0.83 -14.24
N PRO A 129 0.71 -1.00 -15.52
CA PRO A 129 -0.24 -1.55 -16.50
C PRO A 129 -0.64 -3.00 -16.20
N ASP A 130 0.29 -3.79 -15.70
CA ASP A 130 0.01 -5.11 -15.19
C ASP A 130 -0.12 -5.08 -13.67
N GLN A 131 -1.36 -5.04 -13.18
CA GLN A 131 -1.71 -5.12 -11.77
C GLN A 131 -2.16 -6.52 -11.35
N SER A 132 -1.84 -7.56 -12.11
CA SER A 132 -2.28 -8.93 -11.82
C SER A 132 -1.69 -9.52 -10.53
N THR A 133 -0.66 -8.88 -9.96
CA THR A 133 -0.05 -9.23 -8.67
C THR A 133 -0.39 -8.20 -7.61
N GLU A 134 -0.48 -8.63 -6.35
CA GLU A 134 -0.71 -7.75 -5.21
C GLU A 134 0.36 -6.64 -5.10
N ALA A 135 1.63 -6.98 -5.39
CA ALA A 135 2.73 -6.02 -5.37
C ALA A 135 2.54 -4.88 -6.38
N ASN A 136 2.17 -5.21 -7.62
CA ASN A 136 1.94 -4.20 -8.66
C ASN A 136 0.66 -3.40 -8.41
N TYR A 137 -0.39 -4.04 -7.91
CA TYR A 137 -1.60 -3.38 -7.47
C TYR A 137 -1.29 -2.35 -6.36
N SER A 138 -0.61 -2.77 -5.29
CA SER A 138 -0.21 -1.88 -4.19
C SER A 138 0.73 -0.77 -4.62
N ALA A 139 1.69 -1.04 -5.53
CA ALA A 139 2.59 -0.04 -6.09
C ALA A 139 1.88 1.01 -6.98
N SER A 140 0.62 0.78 -7.35
CA SER A 140 -0.23 1.73 -8.08
C SER A 140 -1.04 2.65 -7.16
N ASN A 141 -1.00 2.42 -5.83
CA ASN A 141 -1.79 3.16 -4.86
C ASN A 141 -1.06 4.41 -4.36
N LEU A 142 -1.25 5.53 -5.04
CA LEU A 142 -0.69 6.82 -4.62
C LEU A 142 -1.52 7.42 -3.49
N MET A 143 -0.86 7.68 -2.36
CA MET A 143 -1.44 8.32 -1.18
C MET A 143 -0.55 9.46 -0.69
N VAL A 144 -1.16 10.48 -0.07
CA VAL A 144 -0.44 11.63 0.50
C VAL A 144 -1.07 12.01 1.84
N GLY A 145 -0.24 12.36 2.82
CA GLY A 145 -0.67 12.87 4.12
C GLY A 145 0.27 13.94 4.66
N PHE A 146 -0.18 14.68 5.67
CA PHE A 146 0.61 15.67 6.38
C PHE A 146 0.67 15.34 7.87
N ILE A 147 1.78 15.68 8.48
CA ILE A 147 1.94 15.67 9.93
C ILE A 147 2.68 16.93 10.38
N ASP A 148 2.31 17.45 11.54
CA ASP A 148 2.98 18.56 12.22
C ASP A 148 3.55 18.06 13.54
N ILE A 149 4.87 17.95 13.61
CA ILE A 149 5.62 17.52 14.79
C ILE A 149 6.05 18.78 15.55
N SER A 150 5.33 19.11 16.60
CA SER A 150 5.61 20.27 17.46
C SER A 150 6.17 19.83 18.81
N PRO A 151 6.82 20.71 19.59
CA PRO A 151 7.29 20.40 20.93
C PRO A 151 6.18 19.87 21.85
N SER A 152 4.93 20.33 21.66
CA SER A 152 3.78 19.88 22.43
C SER A 152 3.27 18.50 22.02
N THR A 153 3.32 18.15 20.73
CA THR A 153 2.94 16.81 20.24
C THR A 153 4.05 15.80 20.47
N ARG A 154 5.29 16.25 20.62
CA ARG A 154 6.46 15.45 20.91
C ARG A 154 6.45 14.81 22.30
N ALA A 155 5.82 15.51 23.29
CA ALA A 155 5.70 14.99 24.65
C ALA A 155 4.86 13.69 24.72
N ASP A 156 4.03 13.43 23.73
CA ASP A 156 3.17 12.24 23.64
C ASP A 156 3.78 11.11 22.81
N ASN A 157 5.02 11.13 22.38
CA ASN A 157 5.77 10.12 21.61
C ASN A 157 4.95 9.20 20.67
N ASN A 158 3.65 9.46 20.54
CA ASN A 158 2.69 8.59 19.86
C ASN A 158 1.70 9.46 19.09
N GLN A 159 2.03 9.75 17.84
CA GLN A 159 1.20 10.55 16.97
C GLN A 159 0.49 9.65 15.95
N SER A 160 -0.58 10.14 15.37
CA SER A 160 -1.27 9.45 14.28
C SER A 160 -1.54 10.41 13.13
N MET A 161 -1.46 9.90 11.92
CA MET A 161 -1.86 10.61 10.72
C MET A 161 -2.60 9.70 9.76
N SER A 162 -3.46 10.29 8.94
CA SER A 162 -4.16 9.61 7.87
C SER A 162 -3.67 10.06 6.51
N MET A 163 -3.53 9.11 5.58
CA MET A 163 -3.17 9.37 4.20
C MET A 163 -4.40 9.39 3.30
N LYS A 164 -4.47 10.39 2.45
CA LYS A 164 -5.54 10.55 1.47
C LYS A 164 -5.21 9.78 0.19
N GLN A 165 -6.18 9.04 -0.32
CA GLN A 165 -6.10 8.34 -1.61
C GLN A 165 -6.14 9.34 -2.76
N MET A 166 -5.14 9.28 -3.67
CA MET A 166 -5.01 10.20 -4.80
C MET A 166 -5.56 9.62 -6.11
N MET A 167 -5.74 8.31 -6.17
CA MET A 167 -6.19 7.60 -7.37
C MET A 167 -7.66 7.20 -7.27
N GLY A 168 -8.23 6.65 -8.35
CA GLY A 168 -9.52 5.98 -8.34
C GLY A 168 -9.37 4.46 -8.28
N LYS A 169 -10.26 3.77 -7.57
CA LYS A 169 -10.30 2.32 -7.48
C LYS A 169 -11.49 1.77 -8.28
N LEU A 170 -11.22 0.78 -9.10
CA LEU A 170 -12.22 0.07 -9.88
C LEU A 170 -12.34 -1.38 -9.40
N TYR A 171 -13.57 -1.79 -9.16
CA TYR A 171 -13.96 -3.09 -8.67
C TYR A 171 -14.87 -3.76 -9.68
N ILE A 172 -14.51 -4.91 -10.18
CA ILE A 172 -15.33 -5.65 -11.16
C ILE A 172 -15.64 -7.03 -10.60
N ARG A 173 -16.93 -7.32 -10.46
CA ARG A 173 -17.41 -8.66 -10.13
C ARG A 173 -18.15 -9.25 -11.32
N ILE A 174 -17.76 -10.46 -11.71
CA ILE A 174 -18.44 -11.22 -12.77
C ILE A 174 -19.00 -12.52 -12.18
N ILE A 175 -20.27 -12.76 -12.40
CA ILE A 175 -21.00 -13.97 -11.99
C ILE A 175 -21.36 -14.75 -13.25
N ASP A 176 -20.89 -16.00 -13.36
CA ASP A 176 -21.26 -16.87 -14.48
C ASP A 176 -22.65 -17.50 -14.27
N GLU A 177 -23.61 -17.13 -15.12
CA GLU A 177 -24.93 -17.74 -15.18
C GLU A 177 -24.96 -18.94 -16.14
N THR A 178 -23.98 -19.10 -16.98
CA THR A 178 -23.97 -20.20 -17.97
C THR A 178 -23.63 -21.55 -17.36
N GLY A 179 -22.89 -21.54 -16.23
CA GLY A 179 -22.36 -22.73 -15.59
C GLY A 179 -21.23 -23.39 -16.39
N ALA A 180 -20.69 -22.70 -17.42
CA ALA A 180 -19.68 -23.22 -18.34
C ALA A 180 -18.25 -22.75 -18.02
N ILE A 181 -18.08 -21.83 -17.07
CA ILE A 181 -16.80 -21.22 -16.73
C ILE A 181 -16.36 -21.66 -15.33
N ASP A 182 -15.12 -22.07 -15.21
CA ASP A 182 -14.45 -22.29 -13.92
C ASP A 182 -13.48 -21.15 -13.64
N PHE A 183 -13.94 -20.09 -12.97
CA PHE A 183 -13.13 -18.94 -12.64
C PHE A 183 -12.01 -19.22 -11.61
N LYS A 184 -11.97 -20.37 -10.95
CA LYS A 184 -10.83 -20.76 -10.11
C LYS A 184 -9.54 -20.83 -10.92
N ASN A 185 -9.65 -21.35 -12.12
CA ASN A 185 -8.51 -21.68 -12.97
C ASN A 185 -8.36 -20.74 -14.18
N GLU A 186 -9.40 -19.96 -14.52
CA GLU A 186 -9.46 -19.21 -15.76
C GLU A 186 -10.00 -17.80 -15.55
N GLY A 187 -9.83 -17.00 -16.60
CA GLY A 187 -10.37 -15.64 -16.67
C GLY A 187 -9.34 -14.57 -16.29
N THR A 188 -9.20 -13.62 -17.20
CA THR A 188 -8.40 -12.40 -17.00
C THR A 188 -9.27 -11.20 -17.33
N LEU A 189 -9.30 -10.23 -16.46
CA LEU A 189 -9.97 -8.96 -16.66
C LEU A 189 -8.96 -7.88 -17.02
N LYS A 190 -9.30 -7.11 -18.06
CA LYS A 190 -8.55 -5.91 -18.45
C LYS A 190 -9.49 -4.73 -18.60
N LEU A 191 -9.00 -3.58 -18.17
CA LEU A 191 -9.56 -2.28 -18.51
C LEU A 191 -8.85 -1.78 -19.78
N LEU A 192 -9.59 -1.18 -20.70
CA LEU A 192 -9.04 -0.75 -21.99
C LEU A 192 -8.91 0.77 -22.07
N SER A 193 -7.76 1.22 -22.60
CA SER A 193 -7.45 2.64 -22.85
C SER A 193 -7.71 3.51 -21.62
N MET A 194 -7.14 3.14 -20.48
CA MET A 194 -7.22 3.92 -19.25
C MET A 194 -6.10 4.95 -19.20
N LYS A 195 -6.41 6.16 -18.74
CA LYS A 195 -5.37 7.10 -18.31
C LYS A 195 -4.62 6.45 -17.16
N ASP A 196 -3.31 6.35 -17.30
CA ASP A 196 -2.44 5.60 -16.38
C ASP A 196 -1.50 6.49 -15.58
N ALA A 197 -1.49 7.81 -15.84
CA ALA A 197 -0.57 8.75 -15.22
C ALA A 197 -1.25 9.99 -14.66
N VAL A 198 -0.68 10.51 -13.58
CA VAL A 198 -1.06 11.78 -12.96
C VAL A 198 0.19 12.61 -12.67
N THR A 199 0.06 13.93 -12.66
CA THR A 199 0.99 14.82 -11.97
C THR A 199 0.45 15.12 -10.58
N LEU A 200 1.32 15.13 -9.57
CA LEU A 200 0.96 15.31 -8.17
C LEU A 200 1.40 16.68 -7.67
N ASN A 201 0.47 17.48 -7.15
CA ASN A 201 0.78 18.62 -6.30
C ASN A 201 0.77 18.14 -4.84
N LEU A 202 1.95 17.90 -4.27
CA LEU A 202 2.11 17.40 -2.92
C LEU A 202 1.58 18.36 -1.87
N SER A 203 1.84 19.66 -2.01
CA SER A 203 1.43 20.68 -1.05
C SER A 203 -0.09 20.90 -0.99
N GLU A 204 -0.80 20.66 -2.11
CA GLU A 204 -2.26 20.77 -2.16
C GLU A 204 -2.98 19.43 -2.00
N GLN A 205 -2.25 18.31 -1.99
CA GLN A 205 -2.81 16.95 -2.06
C GLN A 205 -3.80 16.80 -3.22
N LYS A 206 -3.35 17.19 -4.41
CA LYS A 206 -4.16 17.12 -5.62
C LYS A 206 -3.41 16.44 -6.75
N VAL A 207 -4.15 15.72 -7.57
CA VAL A 207 -3.62 15.14 -8.80
C VAL A 207 -4.29 15.73 -10.02
N SER A 208 -3.54 15.81 -11.10
CA SER A 208 -4.04 16.16 -12.45
C SER A 208 -3.69 15.02 -13.39
N THR A 209 -4.69 14.49 -14.06
CA THR A 209 -4.51 13.38 -15.01
C THR A 209 -3.74 13.82 -16.24
N VAL A 210 -2.82 13.00 -16.70
CA VAL A 210 -2.05 13.22 -17.92
C VAL A 210 -2.87 12.70 -19.11
N GLU A 211 -3.33 13.62 -19.96
CA GLU A 211 -4.29 13.28 -21.02
C GLU A 211 -3.72 12.39 -22.13
N ASP A 212 -2.44 12.48 -22.42
CA ASP A 212 -1.78 11.73 -23.50
C ASP A 212 -1.16 10.41 -23.03
N SER A 213 -1.41 9.99 -21.77
CA SER A 213 -0.90 8.74 -21.22
C SER A 213 -2.04 7.74 -21.06
N GLU A 214 -2.09 6.73 -21.91
CA GLU A 214 -3.13 5.68 -21.89
C GLU A 214 -2.52 4.29 -22.00
N GLU A 215 -3.03 3.37 -21.17
CA GLU A 215 -2.63 1.96 -21.17
C GLU A 215 -3.83 1.03 -20.94
N ASN A 216 -3.65 -0.23 -21.32
CA ASN A 216 -4.57 -1.28 -20.94
C ASN A 216 -4.14 -1.86 -19.60
N ILE A 217 -5.01 -1.83 -18.60
CA ILE A 217 -4.68 -2.28 -17.26
C ILE A 217 -5.17 -3.71 -17.04
N THR A 218 -4.26 -4.63 -16.75
CA THR A 218 -4.62 -5.98 -16.29
C THR A 218 -4.93 -5.91 -14.80
N MET A 219 -6.14 -6.33 -14.40
CA MET A 219 -6.64 -6.20 -13.05
C MET A 219 -6.12 -7.30 -12.11
N PHE A 220 -6.02 -7.00 -10.81
CA PHE A 220 -5.74 -7.96 -9.76
C PHE A 220 -6.99 -8.76 -9.41
N ALA A 221 -6.96 -10.06 -9.69
CA ALA A 221 -8.04 -10.97 -9.36
C ALA A 221 -7.85 -11.50 -7.93
N TYR A 222 -8.46 -10.86 -6.94
CA TYR A 222 -8.29 -11.21 -5.54
C TYR A 222 -9.28 -12.28 -5.03
N GLU A 223 -10.38 -12.51 -5.75
CA GLU A 223 -11.33 -13.58 -5.42
C GLU A 223 -11.71 -14.38 -6.67
N ARG A 224 -11.56 -15.69 -6.57
CA ARG A 224 -11.96 -16.65 -7.61
C ARG A 224 -12.71 -17.81 -7.01
N THR A 225 -13.88 -18.08 -7.55
CA THR A 225 -14.66 -19.29 -7.25
C THR A 225 -14.96 -20.02 -8.57
N ASP A 226 -15.64 -21.16 -8.51
CA ASP A 226 -16.12 -21.86 -9.71
C ASP A 226 -17.05 -21.01 -10.60
N ARG A 227 -17.79 -20.04 -10.00
CA ARG A 227 -18.76 -19.23 -10.72
C ARG A 227 -18.57 -17.72 -10.61
N ARG A 228 -17.55 -17.26 -9.90
CA ARG A 228 -17.35 -15.84 -9.64
C ARG A 228 -15.87 -15.43 -9.79
N LEU A 229 -15.66 -14.34 -10.50
CA LEU A 229 -14.39 -13.65 -10.56
C LEU A 229 -14.58 -12.23 -10.03
N THR A 230 -13.81 -11.86 -9.01
CA THR A 230 -13.77 -10.48 -8.54
C THR A 230 -12.34 -9.94 -8.68
N ALA A 231 -12.21 -8.81 -9.35
CA ALA A 231 -10.92 -8.17 -9.61
C ALA A 231 -10.98 -6.67 -9.32
N VAL A 232 -9.81 -6.12 -8.98
CA VAL A 232 -9.63 -4.69 -8.67
C VAL A 232 -8.50 -4.11 -9.50
N ALA A 233 -8.58 -2.81 -9.76
CA ALA A 233 -7.49 -2.02 -10.32
C ALA A 233 -7.50 -0.61 -9.76
N ILE A 234 -6.32 -0.01 -9.72
CA ILE A 234 -6.10 1.40 -9.37
C ILE A 234 -5.72 2.13 -10.66
N ILE A 235 -6.39 3.22 -10.94
CA ILE A 235 -6.21 3.99 -12.18
C ILE A 235 -6.26 5.49 -11.89
N ALA A 236 -5.74 6.29 -12.82
CA ALA A 236 -5.82 7.74 -12.73
C ALA A 236 -7.30 8.22 -12.75
N PRO A 237 -7.66 9.24 -11.97
CA PRO A 237 -8.98 9.88 -12.06
C PRO A 237 -9.23 10.34 -13.48
N GLN A 238 -10.39 10.03 -14.06
CA GLN A 238 -10.68 10.34 -15.44
C GLN A 238 -12.16 10.30 -15.78
N THR A 239 -12.55 11.01 -16.83
CA THR A 239 -13.90 10.95 -17.40
C THR A 239 -13.82 10.57 -18.86
N ARG A 240 -14.60 9.57 -19.25
CA ARG A 240 -14.84 9.19 -20.62
C ARG A 240 -16.31 9.40 -20.95
N SER A 241 -16.61 10.42 -21.73
CA SER A 241 -17.97 10.86 -22.06
C SER A 241 -18.65 9.99 -23.12
N THR A 242 -17.89 9.26 -23.92
CA THR A 242 -18.40 8.42 -25.01
C THR A 242 -18.36 6.96 -24.67
N GLU A 243 -19.37 6.21 -25.10
CA GLU A 243 -19.35 4.75 -24.99
C GLU A 243 -18.22 4.17 -25.86
N SER A 244 -17.29 3.52 -25.21
CA SER A 244 -16.15 2.84 -25.84
C SER A 244 -15.85 1.53 -25.12
N PRO A 245 -15.05 0.64 -25.71
CA PRO A 245 -14.62 -0.57 -24.98
C PRO A 245 -14.01 -0.18 -23.64
N PHE A 246 -14.57 -0.74 -22.57
CA PHE A 246 -14.20 -0.40 -21.19
C PHE A 246 -13.58 -1.60 -20.48
N ILE A 247 -14.26 -2.74 -20.49
CA ILE A 247 -13.83 -3.95 -19.81
C ILE A 247 -13.75 -5.09 -20.83
N VAL A 248 -12.70 -5.89 -20.73
CA VAL A 248 -12.57 -7.17 -21.47
C VAL A 248 -12.35 -8.30 -20.48
N LEU A 249 -13.25 -9.26 -20.52
CA LEU A 249 -13.05 -10.57 -19.91
C LEU A 249 -12.52 -11.54 -20.97
N ASN A 250 -11.32 -12.08 -20.74
CA ASN A 250 -10.76 -13.19 -21.53
C ASN A 250 -10.92 -14.47 -20.73
N VAL A 251 -11.66 -15.44 -21.24
CA VAL A 251 -11.89 -16.73 -20.60
C VAL A 251 -12.18 -17.81 -21.64
N ASN A 252 -11.64 -19.00 -21.48
CA ASN A 252 -11.82 -20.15 -22.42
C ASN A 252 -11.54 -19.78 -23.89
N GLY A 253 -10.53 -18.95 -24.15
CA GLY A 253 -10.19 -18.47 -25.50
C GLY A 253 -11.21 -17.51 -26.13
N ARG A 254 -12.21 -17.08 -25.36
CA ARG A 254 -13.20 -16.09 -25.79
C ARG A 254 -12.96 -14.75 -25.12
N GLN A 255 -13.35 -13.68 -25.84
CA GLN A 255 -13.35 -12.31 -25.33
C GLN A 255 -14.79 -11.81 -25.21
N TYR A 256 -15.11 -11.27 -24.04
CA TYR A 256 -16.37 -10.58 -23.78
C TYR A 256 -16.04 -9.12 -23.48
N VAL A 257 -16.50 -8.22 -24.35
CA VAL A 257 -16.23 -6.78 -24.26
C VAL A 257 -17.48 -6.06 -23.78
N TYR A 258 -17.32 -5.25 -22.75
CA TYR A 258 -18.37 -4.32 -22.31
C TYR A 258 -17.97 -2.89 -22.66
N ARG A 259 -18.94 -2.09 -23.10
CA ARG A 259 -18.76 -0.70 -23.52
C ARG A 259 -19.55 0.21 -22.61
N GLN A 260 -18.93 1.30 -22.17
CA GLN A 260 -19.58 2.29 -21.32
C GLN A 260 -18.82 3.62 -21.34
N SER A 261 -19.55 4.73 -21.12
CA SER A 261 -19.01 5.98 -20.59
C SER A 261 -18.89 5.88 -19.07
N PHE A 262 -17.91 6.53 -18.46
CA PHE A 262 -17.71 6.50 -17.02
C PHE A 262 -16.98 7.75 -16.52
N THR A 263 -17.11 8.02 -15.23
CA THR A 263 -16.31 8.98 -14.47
C THR A 263 -15.72 8.28 -13.27
N LEU A 264 -14.46 8.54 -12.98
CA LEU A 264 -13.71 8.02 -11.85
C LEU A 264 -13.01 9.18 -11.17
N ASP A 265 -13.39 9.45 -9.93
CA ASP A 265 -12.82 10.55 -9.15
C ASP A 265 -11.72 10.04 -8.22
N SER A 266 -10.82 10.95 -7.83
CA SER A 266 -9.79 10.70 -6.83
C SER A 266 -10.42 10.33 -5.49
N GLY A 267 -9.89 9.29 -4.82
CA GLY A 267 -10.35 8.84 -3.53
C GLY A 267 -11.71 8.13 -3.54
N GLN A 268 -12.22 7.79 -4.72
CA GLN A 268 -13.48 7.04 -4.87
C GLN A 268 -13.25 5.61 -5.32
N SER A 269 -14.13 4.72 -4.87
CA SER A 269 -14.20 3.32 -5.29
C SER A 269 -15.49 3.09 -6.09
N TYR A 270 -15.34 2.55 -7.27
CA TYR A 270 -16.42 2.25 -8.19
C TYR A 270 -16.52 0.74 -8.39
N ALA A 271 -17.69 0.18 -8.12
CA ALA A 271 -17.95 -1.24 -8.28
C ALA A 271 -18.96 -1.49 -9.39
N TYR A 272 -18.62 -2.40 -10.30
CA TYR A 272 -19.49 -2.88 -11.34
C TYR A 272 -19.72 -4.38 -11.17
N ILE A 273 -20.98 -4.78 -11.13
CA ILE A 273 -21.39 -6.19 -11.04
C ILE A 273 -21.97 -6.61 -12.39
N PHE A 274 -21.40 -7.66 -12.95
CA PHE A 274 -21.82 -8.22 -14.23
C PHE A 274 -22.30 -9.66 -14.08
N ARG A 275 -23.29 -10.02 -14.88
CA ARG A 275 -23.64 -11.41 -15.18
C ARG A 275 -23.07 -11.81 -16.52
N LEU A 276 -22.31 -12.89 -16.56
CA LEU A 276 -21.88 -13.50 -17.82
C LEU A 276 -22.97 -14.45 -18.28
N THR A 277 -23.59 -14.10 -19.40
CA THR A 277 -24.67 -14.84 -20.04
C THR A 277 -24.18 -15.45 -21.36
N LYS A 278 -25.01 -16.25 -22.01
CA LYS A 278 -24.73 -16.78 -23.36
C LYS A 278 -24.54 -15.66 -24.40
N ASN A 279 -25.12 -14.49 -24.16
CA ASN A 279 -25.08 -13.33 -25.06
C ASN A 279 -23.97 -12.32 -24.73
N GLY A 280 -23.20 -12.51 -23.66
CA GLY A 280 -22.13 -11.62 -23.23
C GLY A 280 -22.25 -11.13 -21.79
N LEU A 281 -21.51 -10.07 -21.48
CA LEU A 281 -21.57 -9.39 -20.18
C LEU A 281 -22.77 -8.48 -20.11
N LEU A 282 -23.62 -8.70 -19.10
CA LEU A 282 -24.77 -7.86 -18.78
C LEU A 282 -24.50 -7.15 -17.44
N LEU A 283 -24.52 -5.81 -17.44
CA LEU A 283 -24.38 -5.03 -16.22
C LEU A 283 -25.60 -5.25 -15.32
N ASP A 284 -25.35 -5.65 -14.09
CA ASP A 284 -26.39 -5.92 -13.08
C ASP A 284 -26.50 -4.77 -12.06
N GLY A 285 -25.37 -4.11 -11.75
CA GLY A 285 -25.37 -2.98 -10.83
C GLY A 285 -24.06 -2.19 -10.86
N THR A 286 -24.15 -0.93 -10.42
CA THR A 286 -23.02 -0.03 -10.24
C THR A 286 -23.15 0.63 -8.87
N TYR A 287 -22.04 0.70 -8.12
CA TYR A 287 -21.97 1.29 -6.79
C TYR A 287 -20.77 2.22 -6.73
N ILE A 288 -20.93 3.36 -6.06
CA ILE A 288 -19.87 4.33 -5.85
C ILE A 288 -19.81 4.56 -4.34
N THR A 289 -18.60 4.40 -3.78
CA THR A 289 -18.33 4.63 -2.36
C THR A 289 -17.04 5.42 -2.21
N ASN A 290 -16.86 6.06 -1.05
CA ASN A 290 -15.52 6.55 -0.72
C ASN A 290 -14.58 5.37 -0.67
N TRP A 291 -13.34 5.58 -1.13
CA TRP A 291 -12.33 4.54 -1.04
C TRP A 291 -11.97 4.30 0.42
N GLU A 292 -12.50 3.25 0.97
CA GLU A 292 -12.16 2.77 2.30
C GLU A 292 -10.95 1.83 2.21
N SER A 293 -10.04 1.98 3.15
CA SER A 293 -8.83 1.19 3.22
C SER A 293 -9.10 -0.29 3.49
N GLY A 294 -8.16 -1.14 3.11
CA GLY A 294 -8.15 -2.54 3.49
C GLY A 294 -8.67 -3.54 2.46
N GLY A 295 -8.78 -3.19 1.20
CA GLY A 295 -8.79 -4.14 0.06
C GLY A 295 -9.94 -5.13 -0.05
N LYS A 296 -10.69 -5.38 1.02
CA LYS A 296 -11.86 -6.25 1.02
C LYS A 296 -13.07 -5.39 1.31
N ASP A 297 -13.58 -4.73 0.28
CA ASP A 297 -14.87 -4.08 0.37
C ASP A 297 -15.96 -5.16 0.54
N THR A 298 -16.27 -5.46 1.80
CA THR A 298 -17.31 -6.43 2.19
C THR A 298 -18.70 -5.86 2.02
N THR A 299 -18.82 -4.60 1.61
CA THR A 299 -20.10 -3.88 1.50
C THR A 299 -20.78 -4.03 0.15
N LEU A 300 -20.13 -4.67 -0.83
CA LEU A 300 -20.79 -4.98 -2.09
C LEU A 300 -21.91 -5.99 -1.87
N PRO A 301 -23.13 -5.72 -2.34
CA PRO A 301 -24.25 -6.67 -2.22
C PRO A 301 -23.87 -8.02 -2.81
N ILE A 302 -24.29 -9.08 -2.10
CA ILE A 302 -24.05 -10.50 -2.42
C ILE A 302 -24.86 -10.89 -3.65
#